data_8d73249695f3065c2acd3c36e455ef3d
#
_entry.id   8d73249695f3065c2acd3c36e455ef3d
#
_cell.length_a   1.000
_cell.length_b   1.000
_cell.length_c   1.000
_cell.angle_alpha   90.00
_cell.angle_beta   90.00
_cell.angle_gamma   90.00
#
_symmetry.space_group_name_H-M   'P 1'
#
loop_
_entity.id
_entity.type
_entity.pdbx_description
1 polymer ?
#
loop_
_entity_poly.entity_id
_entity_poly.type
_entity_poly.pdbx_seq_one_letter_code
_entity_poly.pdbx_strand_id
1 'polypeptide(L)'
;MFRTLLNLTASCVLLLSSIAHAVIVIESTRYLYKEGAREITAQIENKDDIPYLIKSWVETPAGKAPSFMATPPLFRLEGKQQNTVRLFSTGNVNAPTDRESLYYFNVMAIPPADDEKASTNTIQLAVRHRMRLVYRPKTLFDLSPNTEAKKLEWRKAGTKLTIKNPTPFFYYFHSIQIGGKEVKPEVNSVAPMTTKEVTLKENISASSITWKIVNDYGGAGSLYSSSL
;
A
#
# COMPACT_ATOMS: atom_id res chain seq x y z
N MET A 1 26.09 -20.27 41.09
CA MET A 1 24.63 -20.39 41.22
C MET A 1 23.91 -19.06 40.95
N PHE A 2 24.29 -17.92 41.49
CA PHE A 2 23.59 -16.64 41.27
C PHE A 2 23.60 -16.18 39.78
N ARG A 3 24.69 -16.34 39.05
CA ARG A 3 24.84 -15.96 37.65
C ARG A 3 24.03 -16.88 36.68
N THR A 4 23.87 -18.12 37.06
CA THR A 4 23.08 -19.08 36.27
C THR A 4 21.56 -18.83 36.44
N LEU A 5 21.13 -18.47 37.64
CA LEU A 5 19.74 -18.08 37.90
C LEU A 5 19.39 -16.75 37.18
N LEU A 6 20.28 -15.77 37.18
CA LEU A 6 20.08 -14.49 36.49
C LEU A 6 19.97 -14.67 34.97
N ASN A 7 20.77 -15.56 34.39
CA ASN A 7 20.69 -15.86 32.96
C ASN A 7 19.44 -16.64 32.60
N LEU A 8 18.92 -17.51 33.50
CA LEU A 8 17.69 -18.27 33.28
C LEU A 8 16.45 -17.34 33.33
N THR A 9 16.42 -16.39 34.26
CA THR A 9 15.34 -15.39 34.35
C THR A 9 15.36 -14.40 33.17
N ALA A 10 16.54 -13.96 32.73
CA ALA A 10 16.66 -13.10 31.52
C ALA A 10 16.20 -13.83 30.25
N SER A 11 16.51 -15.14 30.11
CA SER A 11 16.05 -15.96 28.98
C SER A 11 14.53 -16.19 28.98
N CYS A 12 13.89 -16.30 30.17
CA CYS A 12 12.44 -16.50 30.29
C CYS A 12 11.64 -15.22 29.96
N VAL A 13 12.18 -14.03 30.23
CA VAL A 13 11.56 -12.74 29.91
C VAL A 13 11.57 -12.47 28.41
N LEU A 14 12.57 -12.95 27.67
CA LEU A 14 12.65 -12.80 26.21
C LEU A 14 11.65 -13.69 25.45
N LEU A 15 11.07 -14.73 26.08
CA LEU A 15 10.08 -15.62 25.46
C LEU A 15 8.64 -15.11 25.59
N LEU A 16 8.39 -14.01 26.30
CA LEU A 16 7.09 -13.36 26.44
C LEU A 16 6.85 -12.30 25.34
N SER A 17 7.40 -12.51 24.15
CA SER A 17 7.10 -11.66 22.99
C SER A 17 5.61 -11.80 22.66
N SER A 18 4.82 -10.79 23.02
CA SER A 18 3.40 -10.72 22.61
C SER A 18 3.33 -10.76 21.09
N ILE A 19 2.75 -11.83 20.55
CA ILE A 19 2.51 -11.94 19.11
C ILE A 19 1.42 -10.91 18.79
N ALA A 20 1.80 -9.78 18.21
CA ALA A 20 0.85 -8.80 17.68
C ALA A 20 0.11 -9.45 16.49
N HIS A 21 -1.14 -9.84 16.69
CA HIS A 21 -1.99 -10.32 15.61
C HIS A 21 -2.67 -9.14 14.94
N ALA A 22 -2.54 -9.05 13.61
CA ALA A 22 -3.39 -8.16 12.83
C ALA A 22 -4.85 -8.68 12.95
N VAL A 23 -5.72 -7.85 13.51
CA VAL A 23 -7.12 -8.20 13.77
C VAL A 23 -7.89 -8.39 12.47
N ILE A 24 -7.80 -7.39 11.55
CA ILE A 24 -8.41 -7.45 10.22
C ILE A 24 -7.31 -7.53 9.18
N VAL A 25 -7.36 -8.58 8.37
CA VAL A 25 -6.39 -8.84 7.30
C VAL A 25 -7.05 -8.58 5.95
N ILE A 26 -6.35 -7.87 5.08
CA ILE A 26 -6.76 -7.62 3.70
C ILE A 26 -5.69 -8.23 2.80
N GLU A 27 -6.12 -9.07 1.87
CA GLU A 27 -5.24 -9.92 1.04
C GLU A 27 -4.19 -9.11 0.25
N SER A 28 -4.54 -7.88 -0.19
CA SER A 28 -3.64 -7.09 -1.03
C SER A 28 -3.53 -5.63 -0.58
N THR A 29 -2.36 -5.05 -0.76
CA THR A 29 -2.11 -3.62 -0.53
C THR A 29 -2.33 -2.76 -1.78
N ARG A 30 -2.56 -3.41 -2.93
CA ARG A 30 -2.76 -2.77 -4.24
C ARG A 30 -3.76 -3.56 -5.08
N TYR A 31 -4.65 -2.84 -5.74
CA TYR A 31 -5.63 -3.36 -6.67
C TYR A 31 -5.47 -2.71 -8.04
N LEU A 32 -5.56 -3.49 -9.10
CA LEU A 32 -5.55 -3.01 -10.48
C LEU A 32 -6.94 -3.17 -11.08
N TYR A 33 -7.56 -2.06 -11.47
CA TYR A 33 -8.82 -2.03 -12.20
C TYR A 33 -8.55 -1.71 -13.67
N LYS A 34 -8.64 -2.69 -14.54
CA LYS A 34 -8.52 -2.49 -15.98
C LYS A 34 -9.83 -1.93 -16.54
N GLU A 35 -9.74 -0.96 -17.45
CA GLU A 35 -10.91 -0.41 -18.13
C GLU A 35 -11.73 -1.53 -18.80
N GLY A 36 -13.06 -1.51 -18.61
CA GLY A 36 -13.95 -2.55 -19.11
C GLY A 36 -14.05 -3.80 -18.24
N ALA A 37 -13.28 -3.91 -17.17
CA ALA A 37 -13.50 -4.93 -16.17
C ALA A 37 -14.89 -4.74 -15.54
N ARG A 38 -15.62 -5.82 -15.34
CA ARG A 38 -16.93 -5.79 -14.70
C ARG A 38 -16.80 -5.44 -13.22
N GLU A 39 -15.87 -6.09 -12.55
CA GLU A 39 -15.54 -5.90 -11.14
C GLU A 39 -14.16 -6.46 -10.83
N ILE A 40 -13.62 -6.08 -9.70
CA ILE A 40 -12.51 -6.74 -9.02
C ILE A 40 -12.91 -7.01 -7.58
N THR A 41 -12.27 -7.97 -6.93
CA THR A 41 -12.63 -8.42 -5.59
C THR A 41 -11.51 -8.18 -4.60
N ALA A 42 -11.87 -7.93 -3.35
CA ALA A 42 -10.97 -7.82 -2.21
C ALA A 42 -11.48 -8.72 -1.08
N GLN A 43 -10.66 -9.65 -0.63
CA GLN A 43 -10.98 -10.47 0.54
C GLN A 43 -10.58 -9.72 1.81
N ILE A 44 -11.48 -9.78 2.80
CA ILE A 44 -11.30 -9.21 4.13
C ILE A 44 -11.56 -10.32 5.12
N GLU A 45 -10.59 -10.59 5.99
CA GLU A 45 -10.65 -11.64 6.99
C GLU A 45 -10.54 -11.04 8.39
N ASN A 46 -11.40 -11.48 9.28
CA ASN A 46 -11.33 -11.20 10.71
C ASN A 46 -10.57 -12.33 11.42
N LYS A 47 -9.37 -12.03 11.89
CA LYS A 47 -8.53 -13.00 12.63
C LYS A 47 -8.84 -13.02 14.13
N ASP A 48 -9.66 -12.08 14.61
CA ASP A 48 -10.08 -12.01 16.01
C ASP A 48 -11.26 -12.94 16.30
N ASP A 49 -11.60 -13.13 17.57
CA ASP A 49 -12.76 -13.91 18.03
C ASP A 49 -14.03 -13.05 18.12
N ILE A 50 -13.90 -11.73 18.19
CA ILE A 50 -15.03 -10.80 18.28
C ILE A 50 -15.46 -10.28 16.90
N PRO A 51 -16.74 -9.92 16.72
CA PRO A 51 -17.22 -9.35 15.46
C PRO A 51 -16.76 -7.90 15.30
N TYR A 52 -16.64 -7.45 14.03
CA TYR A 52 -16.36 -6.07 13.65
C TYR A 52 -17.40 -5.55 12.67
N LEU A 53 -17.74 -4.27 12.78
CA LEU A 53 -18.49 -3.57 11.75
C LEU A 53 -17.47 -3.05 10.71
N ILE A 54 -17.60 -3.53 9.48
CA ILE A 54 -16.72 -3.18 8.38
C ILE A 54 -17.41 -2.17 7.48
N LYS A 55 -16.76 -1.00 7.29
CA LYS A 55 -17.16 0.01 6.31
C LYS A 55 -16.16 0.01 5.16
N SER A 56 -16.65 -0.10 3.91
CA SER A 56 -15.83 -0.09 2.70
C SER A 56 -16.26 1.01 1.72
N TRP A 57 -15.29 1.70 1.12
CA TRP A 57 -15.54 2.74 0.12
C TRP A 57 -14.33 3.00 -0.76
N VAL A 58 -14.55 3.67 -1.88
CA VAL A 58 -13.49 4.17 -2.75
C VAL A 58 -13.47 5.69 -2.72
N GLU A 59 -12.30 6.29 -2.80
CA GLU A 59 -12.11 7.74 -2.87
C GLU A 59 -10.97 8.12 -3.82
N THR A 60 -11.00 9.36 -4.32
CA THR A 60 -9.87 9.97 -5.03
C THR A 60 -8.77 10.38 -4.04
N PRO A 61 -7.55 10.73 -4.49
CA PRO A 61 -6.51 11.31 -3.62
C PRO A 61 -6.98 12.57 -2.86
N ALA A 62 -7.93 13.33 -3.45
CA ALA A 62 -8.53 14.52 -2.84
C ALA A 62 -9.70 14.21 -1.87
N GLY A 63 -9.96 12.93 -1.57
CA GLY A 63 -11.02 12.50 -0.66
C GLY A 63 -12.43 12.54 -1.25
N LYS A 64 -12.59 12.82 -2.55
CA LYS A 64 -13.91 12.87 -3.21
C LYS A 64 -14.36 11.46 -3.62
N ALA A 65 -15.68 11.24 -3.67
CA ALA A 65 -16.27 10.02 -4.20
C ALA A 65 -16.02 9.93 -5.73
N PRO A 66 -15.38 8.86 -6.23
CA PRO A 66 -15.18 8.66 -7.66
C PRO A 66 -16.36 7.90 -8.27
N SER A 67 -16.26 7.63 -9.59
CA SER A 67 -17.15 6.70 -10.31
C SER A 67 -16.85 5.23 -9.98
N PHE A 68 -16.55 4.91 -8.72
CA PHE A 68 -16.33 3.57 -8.21
C PHE A 68 -17.14 3.33 -6.95
N MET A 69 -17.62 2.11 -6.80
CA MET A 69 -18.31 1.66 -5.60
C MET A 69 -17.65 0.40 -5.03
N ALA A 70 -17.74 0.27 -3.71
CA ALA A 70 -17.43 -0.94 -2.95
C ALA A 70 -18.73 -1.57 -2.44
N THR A 71 -18.93 -2.85 -2.62
CA THR A 71 -20.13 -3.57 -2.17
C THR A 71 -19.76 -4.90 -1.50
N PRO A 72 -20.31 -5.16 -0.31
CA PRO A 72 -21.19 -4.32 0.51
C PRO A 72 -20.45 -3.12 1.13
N PRO A 73 -21.08 -1.92 1.22
CA PRO A 73 -20.44 -0.73 1.77
C PRO A 73 -20.34 -0.76 3.30
N LEU A 74 -21.22 -1.51 3.95
CA LEU A 74 -21.27 -1.72 5.39
C LEU A 74 -21.77 -3.14 5.69
N PHE A 75 -21.03 -3.88 6.53
CA PHE A 75 -21.43 -5.22 6.95
C PHE A 75 -20.76 -5.60 8.27
N ARG A 76 -21.39 -6.52 8.99
CA ARG A 76 -20.81 -7.15 10.17
C ARG A 76 -19.98 -8.36 9.72
N LEU A 77 -18.76 -8.45 10.23
CA LEU A 77 -17.84 -9.57 9.98
C LEU A 77 -17.58 -10.29 11.31
N GLU A 78 -18.12 -11.49 11.43
CA GLU A 78 -17.98 -12.30 12.64
C GLU A 78 -16.51 -12.73 12.88
N GLY A 79 -16.22 -13.13 14.11
CA GLY A 79 -14.91 -13.65 14.47
C GLY A 79 -14.51 -14.86 13.62
N LYS A 80 -13.25 -14.93 13.19
CA LYS A 80 -12.68 -16.00 12.35
C LYS A 80 -13.35 -16.17 10.98
N GLN A 81 -14.14 -15.22 10.54
CA GLN A 81 -14.80 -15.26 9.23
C GLN A 81 -14.11 -14.35 8.21
N GLN A 82 -14.40 -14.62 6.95
CA GLN A 82 -13.97 -13.79 5.82
C GLN A 82 -15.18 -13.37 4.98
N ASN A 83 -15.06 -12.22 4.32
CA ASN A 83 -16.03 -11.73 3.36
C ASN A 83 -15.32 -11.08 2.16
N THR A 84 -16.03 -11.02 1.03
CA THR A 84 -15.52 -10.45 -0.21
C THR A 84 -16.22 -9.14 -0.49
N VAL A 85 -15.43 -8.08 -0.65
CA VAL A 85 -15.90 -6.78 -1.15
C VAL A 85 -15.62 -6.70 -2.66
N ARG A 86 -16.65 -6.35 -3.44
CA ARG A 86 -16.54 -6.12 -4.88
C ARG A 86 -16.36 -4.64 -5.14
N LEU A 87 -15.43 -4.32 -6.03
CA LEU A 87 -15.15 -2.98 -6.49
C LEU A 87 -15.52 -2.90 -7.97
N PHE A 88 -16.39 -1.98 -8.33
CA PHE A 88 -16.84 -1.80 -9.72
C PHE A 88 -17.05 -0.33 -10.06
N SER A 89 -16.96 -0.02 -11.34
CA SER A 89 -17.26 1.30 -11.86
C SER A 89 -18.78 1.49 -12.01
N THR A 90 -19.28 2.66 -11.62
CA THR A 90 -20.70 3.05 -11.72
C THR A 90 -21.05 3.71 -13.05
N GLY A 91 -20.15 3.69 -14.01
CA GLY A 91 -20.31 4.31 -15.33
C GLY A 91 -18.97 4.69 -15.93
N ASN A 92 -18.94 5.73 -16.76
CA ASN A 92 -17.70 6.23 -17.33
C ASN A 92 -16.80 6.81 -16.23
N VAL A 93 -15.63 6.21 -16.10
CA VAL A 93 -14.61 6.73 -15.19
C VAL A 93 -14.05 8.02 -15.81
N ASN A 94 -14.29 9.16 -15.14
CA ASN A 94 -13.72 10.43 -15.57
C ASN A 94 -12.22 10.46 -15.20
N ALA A 95 -11.40 9.82 -16.01
CA ALA A 95 -9.97 9.70 -15.86
C ALA A 95 -9.27 9.90 -17.22
N PRO A 96 -8.02 10.38 -17.24
CA PRO A 96 -7.22 10.42 -18.45
C PRO A 96 -7.14 9.06 -19.13
N THR A 97 -7.20 9.03 -20.46
CA THR A 97 -7.11 7.81 -21.26
C THR A 97 -5.68 7.46 -21.66
N ASP A 98 -4.74 8.39 -21.48
CA ASP A 98 -3.33 8.27 -21.86
C ASP A 98 -2.42 7.78 -20.72
N ARG A 99 -2.94 7.64 -19.51
CA ARG A 99 -2.17 7.26 -18.32
C ARG A 99 -3.02 6.61 -17.24
N GLU A 100 -2.39 5.91 -16.30
CA GLU A 100 -3.04 5.39 -15.11
C GLU A 100 -3.57 6.50 -14.20
N SER A 101 -4.64 6.21 -13.49
CA SER A 101 -5.22 7.08 -12.45
C SER A 101 -5.27 6.37 -11.10
N LEU A 102 -4.97 7.11 -10.04
CA LEU A 102 -4.92 6.60 -8.67
C LEU A 102 -6.22 6.90 -7.94
N TYR A 103 -6.76 5.86 -7.32
CA TYR A 103 -7.84 5.91 -6.33
C TYR A 103 -7.39 5.17 -5.08
N TYR A 104 -8.18 5.25 -4.02
CA TYR A 104 -7.95 4.51 -2.80
C TYR A 104 -9.18 3.70 -2.43
N PHE A 105 -9.00 2.41 -2.28
CA PHE A 105 -9.97 1.54 -1.63
C PHE A 105 -9.70 1.55 -0.13
N ASN A 106 -10.74 1.83 0.65
CA ASN A 106 -10.66 1.95 2.10
C ASN A 106 -11.53 0.90 2.76
N VAL A 107 -11.01 0.33 3.83
CA VAL A 107 -11.72 -0.57 4.73
C VAL A 107 -11.50 -0.07 6.15
N MET A 108 -12.57 0.25 6.84
CA MET A 108 -12.54 0.65 8.26
C MET A 108 -13.16 -0.45 9.09
N ALA A 109 -12.42 -0.95 10.05
CA ALA A 109 -12.87 -1.91 11.04
C ALA A 109 -13.20 -1.19 12.34
N ILE A 110 -14.45 -1.32 12.78
CA ILE A 110 -15.01 -0.68 13.97
C ILE A 110 -15.34 -1.81 14.95
N PRO A 111 -14.68 -1.88 16.12
CA PRO A 111 -14.98 -2.88 17.13
C PRO A 111 -16.37 -2.65 17.76
N PRO A 112 -17.01 -3.67 18.36
CA PRO A 112 -18.26 -3.52 19.08
C PRO A 112 -18.09 -2.55 20.27
N ALA A 113 -19.15 -1.83 20.61
CA ALA A 113 -19.21 -1.09 21.86
C ALA A 113 -19.26 -2.10 23.02
N ASP A 114 -18.53 -1.83 24.08
CA ASP A 114 -18.52 -2.64 25.29
C ASP A 114 -19.51 -2.00 26.31
N ASP A 115 -20.77 -2.42 26.25
CA ASP A 115 -21.85 -1.84 27.07
C ASP A 115 -21.62 -2.02 28.57
N GLU A 116 -20.91 -3.09 28.97
CA GLU A 116 -20.60 -3.38 30.39
C GLU A 116 -19.52 -2.42 30.95
N LYS A 117 -18.72 -1.80 30.07
CA LYS A 117 -17.67 -0.84 30.44
C LYS A 117 -18.04 0.62 30.21
N ALA A 118 -19.31 0.92 29.94
CA ALA A 118 -19.78 2.29 29.71
C ALA A 118 -19.52 3.24 30.90
N SER A 119 -19.23 2.71 32.09
CA SER A 119 -18.89 3.47 33.30
C SER A 119 -17.38 3.66 33.52
N THR A 120 -16.51 3.08 32.69
CA THR A 120 -15.06 3.22 32.78
C THR A 120 -14.52 4.02 31.61
N ASN A 121 -13.44 4.78 31.82
CA ASN A 121 -12.74 5.48 30.74
C ASN A 121 -12.12 4.47 29.78
N THR A 122 -12.83 4.15 28.68
CA THR A 122 -12.40 3.22 27.63
C THR A 122 -12.04 4.01 26.37
N ILE A 123 -10.95 3.60 25.69
CA ILE A 123 -10.58 4.10 24.38
C ILE A 123 -10.95 3.04 23.35
N GLN A 124 -11.84 3.40 22.41
CA GLN A 124 -12.19 2.54 21.29
C GLN A 124 -11.47 3.02 20.03
N LEU A 125 -10.71 2.14 19.38
CA LEU A 125 -9.94 2.46 18.19
C LEU A 125 -10.55 1.79 16.97
N ALA A 126 -10.96 2.60 15.98
CA ALA A 126 -11.30 2.13 14.65
C ALA A 126 -10.05 2.18 13.75
N VAL A 127 -9.72 1.05 13.11
CA VAL A 127 -8.57 0.95 12.23
C VAL A 127 -9.01 1.10 10.78
N ARG A 128 -8.39 2.03 10.05
CA ARG A 128 -8.62 2.24 8.62
C ARG A 128 -7.44 1.72 7.81
N HIS A 129 -7.70 0.74 6.96
CA HIS A 129 -6.79 0.30 5.90
C HIS A 129 -7.07 1.09 4.63
N ARG A 130 -6.04 1.65 4.03
CA ARG A 130 -6.14 2.44 2.79
C ARG A 130 -5.23 1.84 1.73
N MET A 131 -5.82 1.10 0.79
CA MET A 131 -5.14 0.42 -0.29
C MET A 131 -5.18 1.24 -1.58
N ARG A 132 -4.17 1.09 -2.41
CA ARG A 132 -4.12 1.74 -3.72
C ARG A 132 -5.02 0.99 -4.70
N LEU A 133 -5.90 1.72 -5.37
CA LEU A 133 -6.69 1.23 -6.51
C LEU A 133 -6.23 1.99 -7.76
N VAL A 134 -5.54 1.31 -8.65
CA VAL A 134 -5.02 1.89 -9.88
C VAL A 134 -5.98 1.55 -11.03
N TYR A 135 -6.52 2.58 -11.67
CA TYR A 135 -7.28 2.43 -12.91
C TYR A 135 -6.34 2.49 -14.09
N ARG A 136 -6.39 1.48 -14.97
CA ARG A 136 -5.59 1.39 -16.21
C ARG A 136 -6.51 1.44 -17.42
N PRO A 137 -6.43 2.50 -18.25
CA PRO A 137 -7.20 2.61 -19.49
C PRO A 137 -6.75 1.60 -20.54
N LYS A 138 -7.64 1.29 -21.49
CA LYS A 138 -7.41 0.30 -22.56
C LYS A 138 -6.21 0.62 -23.45
N THR A 139 -5.93 1.89 -23.65
CA THR A 139 -4.78 2.38 -24.43
C THR A 139 -3.43 1.90 -23.92
N LEU A 140 -3.38 1.44 -22.65
CA LEU A 140 -2.15 0.96 -22.03
C LEU A 140 -2.04 -0.57 -21.95
N PHE A 141 -3.01 -1.33 -22.49
CA PHE A 141 -3.03 -2.78 -22.30
C PHE A 141 -1.87 -3.50 -23.01
N ASP A 142 -1.38 -2.95 -24.12
CA ASP A 142 -0.27 -3.50 -24.88
C ASP A 142 1.11 -3.09 -24.30
N LEU A 143 1.11 -2.21 -23.29
CA LEU A 143 2.33 -1.77 -22.63
C LEU A 143 2.55 -2.54 -21.33
N SER A 144 3.81 -2.90 -21.07
CA SER A 144 4.21 -3.54 -19.83
C SER A 144 4.83 -2.52 -18.86
N PRO A 145 4.26 -2.32 -17.64
CA PRO A 145 4.89 -1.47 -16.64
C PRO A 145 6.34 -1.84 -16.34
N ASN A 146 6.66 -3.14 -16.37
CA ASN A 146 8.02 -3.63 -16.14
C ASN A 146 9.00 -3.20 -17.27
N THR A 147 8.55 -3.23 -18.52
CA THR A 147 9.37 -2.76 -19.65
C THR A 147 9.53 -1.25 -19.61
N GLU A 148 8.45 -0.55 -19.35
CA GLU A 148 8.41 0.92 -19.29
C GLU A 148 9.22 1.50 -18.12
N ALA A 149 9.38 0.75 -17.01
CA ALA A 149 10.17 1.18 -15.85
C ALA A 149 11.64 1.47 -16.18
N LYS A 150 12.16 0.93 -17.27
CA LYS A 150 13.52 1.24 -17.77
C LYS A 150 13.67 2.69 -18.22
N LYS A 151 12.56 3.36 -18.54
CA LYS A 151 12.55 4.75 -19.02
C LYS A 151 12.59 5.78 -17.89
N LEU A 152 12.59 5.35 -16.63
CA LEU A 152 12.74 6.26 -15.50
C LEU A 152 14.11 6.94 -15.56
N GLU A 153 14.09 8.27 -15.49
CA GLU A 153 15.30 9.09 -15.52
C GLU A 153 15.64 9.55 -14.09
N TRP A 154 16.92 9.42 -13.74
CA TRP A 154 17.41 9.73 -12.42
C TRP A 154 18.49 10.83 -12.49
N ARG A 155 18.43 11.78 -11.58
CA ARG A 155 19.46 12.80 -11.42
C ARG A 155 19.72 13.05 -9.94
N LYS A 156 20.97 13.27 -9.58
CA LYS A 156 21.36 13.54 -8.21
C LYS A 156 22.25 14.80 -8.16
N ALA A 157 21.97 15.70 -7.23
CA ALA A 157 22.76 16.88 -6.94
C ALA A 157 22.84 17.05 -5.40
N GLY A 158 24.02 16.78 -4.83
CA GLY A 158 24.18 16.76 -3.37
C GLY A 158 23.25 15.73 -2.71
N THR A 159 22.39 16.19 -1.82
CA THR A 159 21.35 15.37 -1.17
C THR A 159 20.04 15.31 -1.96
N LYS A 160 19.91 16.05 -3.05
CA LYS A 160 18.69 16.10 -3.85
C LYS A 160 18.70 14.99 -4.91
N LEU A 161 17.72 14.11 -4.87
CA LEU A 161 17.48 13.07 -5.87
C LEU A 161 16.22 13.44 -6.65
N THR A 162 16.34 13.55 -7.97
CA THR A 162 15.24 13.84 -8.88
C THR A 162 14.90 12.58 -9.66
N ILE A 163 13.62 12.24 -9.66
CA ILE A 163 13.03 11.08 -10.36
C ILE A 163 12.06 11.63 -11.40
N LYS A 164 12.36 11.46 -12.69
CA LYS A 164 11.44 11.79 -13.78
C LYS A 164 10.82 10.50 -14.32
N ASN A 165 9.52 10.47 -14.37
CA ASN A 165 8.74 9.39 -14.94
C ASN A 165 8.08 9.86 -16.24
N PRO A 166 8.65 9.56 -17.42
CA PRO A 166 8.05 9.92 -18.70
C PRO A 166 6.96 8.93 -19.15
N THR A 167 6.68 7.88 -18.38
CA THR A 167 5.79 6.78 -18.75
C THR A 167 4.35 7.02 -18.27
N PRO A 168 3.37 6.31 -18.82
CA PRO A 168 1.98 6.42 -18.39
C PRO A 168 1.65 5.65 -17.11
N PHE A 169 2.60 5.02 -16.43
CA PHE A 169 2.39 4.17 -15.27
C PHE A 169 2.77 4.83 -13.96
N PHE A 170 2.06 4.50 -12.87
CA PHE A 170 2.49 4.77 -11.50
C PHE A 170 3.58 3.79 -11.09
N TYR A 171 4.71 4.30 -10.58
CA TYR A 171 5.73 3.46 -9.98
C TYR A 171 5.79 3.67 -8.47
N TYR A 172 5.80 2.54 -7.77
CA TYR A 172 6.10 2.44 -6.35
C TYR A 172 7.39 1.65 -6.23
N PHE A 173 8.34 2.17 -5.45
CA PHE A 173 9.64 1.55 -5.30
C PHE A 173 9.63 0.57 -4.14
N HIS A 174 10.00 -0.68 -4.41
CA HIS A 174 10.26 -1.68 -3.38
C HIS A 174 11.60 -1.38 -2.70
N SER A 175 12.62 -1.03 -3.48
CA SER A 175 13.93 -0.61 -3.01
C SER A 175 14.59 0.35 -3.99
N ILE A 176 15.44 1.25 -3.47
CA ILE A 176 16.31 2.13 -4.24
C ILE A 176 17.68 2.03 -3.60
N GLN A 177 18.74 1.86 -4.42
CA GLN A 177 20.13 1.84 -3.94
C GLN A 177 20.97 2.82 -4.77
N ILE A 178 21.80 3.61 -4.10
CA ILE A 178 22.77 4.52 -4.73
C ILE A 178 24.16 4.01 -4.35
N GLY A 179 24.96 3.63 -5.36
CA GLY A 179 26.28 3.04 -5.12
C GLY A 179 26.24 1.76 -4.25
N GLY A 180 25.16 0.97 -4.34
CA GLY A 180 24.96 -0.23 -3.54
C GLY A 180 24.39 0.02 -2.13
N LYS A 181 24.29 1.28 -1.69
CA LYS A 181 23.71 1.65 -0.37
C LYS A 181 22.21 1.87 -0.51
N GLU A 182 21.43 1.16 0.29
CA GLU A 182 19.98 1.33 0.30
C GLU A 182 19.59 2.72 0.82
N VAL A 183 18.75 3.39 0.08
CA VAL A 183 18.15 4.66 0.47
C VAL A 183 16.65 4.48 0.66
N LYS A 184 16.15 5.03 1.78
CA LYS A 184 14.71 5.04 2.07
C LYS A 184 14.23 6.48 1.90
N PRO A 185 13.86 6.89 0.68
CA PRO A 185 13.31 8.21 0.48
C PRO A 185 11.97 8.30 1.20
N GLU A 186 11.64 9.46 1.76
CA GLU A 186 10.32 9.71 2.38
C GLU A 186 9.18 9.48 1.39
N VAL A 187 9.51 9.57 0.12
CA VAL A 187 8.57 9.36 -0.97
C VAL A 187 9.01 8.19 -1.82
N ASN A 188 8.27 7.10 -1.72
CA ASN A 188 8.55 5.84 -2.40
C ASN A 188 7.75 5.62 -3.71
N SER A 189 7.26 6.69 -4.33
CA SER A 189 6.46 6.59 -5.57
C SER A 189 6.62 7.80 -6.47
N VAL A 190 6.41 7.61 -7.77
CA VAL A 190 6.33 8.66 -8.78
C VAL A 190 5.11 8.44 -9.67
N ALA A 191 4.33 9.51 -9.90
CA ALA A 191 3.13 9.46 -10.74
C ALA A 191 3.49 9.45 -12.24
N PRO A 192 2.56 9.02 -13.11
CA PRO A 192 2.74 9.07 -14.56
C PRO A 192 3.06 10.48 -15.05
N MET A 193 4.00 10.58 -15.98
CA MET A 193 4.35 11.84 -16.67
C MET A 193 4.69 13.00 -15.71
N THR A 194 5.31 12.68 -14.57
CA THR A 194 5.71 13.68 -13.57
C THR A 194 7.19 13.56 -13.20
N THR A 195 7.69 14.63 -12.62
CA THR A 195 9.00 14.68 -11.97
C THR A 195 8.81 14.86 -10.47
N LYS A 196 9.57 14.12 -9.68
CA LYS A 196 9.56 14.20 -8.23
C LYS A 196 10.95 14.43 -7.68
N GLU A 197 11.04 15.27 -6.68
CA GLU A 197 12.27 15.55 -5.96
C GLU A 197 12.17 14.96 -4.55
N VAL A 198 13.25 14.36 -4.11
CA VAL A 198 13.37 13.71 -2.79
C VAL A 198 14.68 14.15 -2.15
N THR A 199 14.64 14.51 -0.89
CA THR A 199 15.84 14.82 -0.12
C THR A 199 16.37 13.55 0.55
N LEU A 200 17.62 13.21 0.27
CA LEU A 200 18.33 12.12 0.93
C LEU A 200 18.83 12.58 2.30
N LYS A 201 18.89 11.67 3.26
CA LYS A 201 19.41 11.97 4.61
C LYS A 201 20.89 12.36 4.61
N GLU A 202 21.65 11.88 3.63
CA GLU A 202 23.07 12.13 3.47
C GLU A 202 23.46 12.25 1.99
N ASN A 203 24.56 12.91 1.72
CA ASN A 203 25.12 12.97 0.37
C ASN A 203 25.93 11.71 0.08
N ILE A 204 25.37 10.81 -0.74
CA ILE A 204 26.03 9.59 -1.16
C ILE A 204 26.77 9.87 -2.48
N SER A 205 28.09 9.78 -2.47
CA SER A 205 28.91 9.91 -3.68
C SER A 205 28.89 8.60 -4.45
N ALA A 206 28.18 8.59 -5.58
CA ALA A 206 28.13 7.42 -6.47
C ALA A 206 27.66 7.85 -7.86
N SER A 207 28.04 7.08 -8.87
CA SER A 207 27.72 7.30 -10.29
C SER A 207 26.59 6.40 -10.80
N SER A 208 26.03 5.56 -9.94
CA SER A 208 24.98 4.60 -10.33
C SER A 208 23.87 4.50 -9.31
N ILE A 209 22.69 4.23 -9.81
CA ILE A 209 21.48 3.95 -9.04
C ILE A 209 20.86 2.65 -9.53
N THR A 210 20.36 1.85 -8.59
CA THR A 210 19.55 0.67 -8.90
C THR A 210 18.22 0.76 -8.16
N TRP A 211 17.16 0.21 -8.75
CA TRP A 211 15.84 0.18 -8.13
C TRP A 211 15.06 -1.06 -8.49
N LYS A 212 14.13 -1.42 -7.61
CA LYS A 212 13.07 -2.39 -7.87
C LYS A 212 11.73 -1.70 -7.72
N ILE A 213 10.82 -1.94 -8.64
CA ILE A 213 9.43 -1.47 -8.55
C ILE A 213 8.56 -2.51 -7.85
N VAL A 214 7.45 -2.06 -7.27
CA VAL A 214 6.36 -2.95 -6.85
C VAL A 214 5.54 -3.29 -8.09
N ASN A 215 5.37 -4.57 -8.40
CA ASN A 215 4.61 -5.05 -9.55
C ASN A 215 3.09 -4.92 -9.34
N ASP A 216 2.29 -5.27 -10.35
CA ASP A 216 0.82 -5.19 -10.31
C ASP A 216 0.19 -6.09 -9.23
N TYR A 217 0.91 -7.09 -8.75
CA TYR A 217 0.48 -8.03 -7.69
C TYR A 217 0.97 -7.65 -6.28
N GLY A 218 1.68 -6.52 -6.15
CA GLY A 218 2.20 -6.05 -4.85
C GLY A 218 3.58 -6.61 -4.46
N GLY A 219 4.15 -7.52 -5.23
CA GLY A 219 5.47 -8.10 -5.00
C GLY A 219 6.62 -7.26 -5.57
N ALA A 220 7.87 -7.63 -5.23
CA ALA A 220 9.06 -7.04 -5.83
C ALA A 220 9.17 -7.40 -7.32
N GLY A 221 9.34 -6.39 -8.17
CA GLY A 221 9.62 -6.54 -9.59
C GLY A 221 11.10 -6.77 -9.89
N SER A 222 11.44 -6.64 -11.17
CA SER A 222 12.83 -6.77 -11.66
C SER A 222 13.74 -5.68 -11.09
N LEU A 223 15.03 -5.94 -11.10
CA LEU A 223 16.07 -4.95 -10.79
C LEU A 223 16.38 -4.15 -12.05
N TYR A 224 16.42 -2.83 -11.90
CA TYR A 224 16.82 -1.86 -12.93
C TYR A 224 18.05 -1.08 -12.47
N SER A 225 18.77 -0.51 -13.41
CA SER A 225 19.94 0.33 -13.15
C SER A 225 20.06 1.48 -14.13
N SER A 226 20.66 2.58 -13.68
CA SER A 226 21.01 3.74 -14.49
C SER A 226 22.26 4.41 -13.94
N SER A 227 22.96 5.19 -14.76
CA SER A 227 23.92 6.20 -14.31
C SER A 227 23.19 7.38 -13.63
N LEU A 228 23.90 8.08 -12.74
CA LEU A 228 23.44 9.30 -12.05
C LEU A 228 24.17 10.52 -12.61
#